data_b44b9f5dd88d2c12ef555438e16e5469
#
_entry.id   b44b9f5dd88d2c12ef555438e16e5469
#
_cell.length_a   1.000
_cell.length_b   1.000
_cell.length_c   1.000
_cell.angle_alpha   90.00
_cell.angle_beta   90.00
_cell.angle_gamma   90.00
#
_symmetry.space_group_name_H-M   'P 1'
#
loop_
_entity.id
_entity.type
_entity.pdbx_description
1 polymer ?
#
loop_
_entity_poly.entity_id
_entity_poly.type
_entity_poly.pdbx_seq_one_letter_code
_entity_poly.pdbx_strand_id
1 'polypeptide(L)'
;NIAAIPDKEALNLNLELFIARRFTFKSNRKFSRLIVRLAIAAISLSVAVMLITVSVVVGFKKQIEEKVIGFSAPIQISGEFLSTTFENVPFVDDKSTREIVSGKDFVEHIQAFATKPAILKNDGDFEGIVLKGYDSSYLKKAIEPFLVEGRMVNHVAGEEVKEVVVSGALADKLSIDTGDVLQVWFV
;
A
#
# COMPACT_ATOMS: atom_id res chain seq x y z
N ASN A 1 -46.72 -15.28 38.54
CA ASN A 1 -45.71 -14.17 38.68
C ASN A 1 -44.40 -14.77 39.13
N ILE A 2 -43.56 -15.13 38.16
CA ILE A 2 -42.17 -15.52 38.39
C ILE A 2 -41.34 -14.24 38.25
N ALA A 3 -40.89 -13.70 39.40
CA ALA A 3 -39.96 -12.59 39.41
C ALA A 3 -38.62 -13.10 38.85
N ALA A 4 -38.16 -12.49 37.74
CA ALA A 4 -36.87 -12.77 37.18
C ALA A 4 -35.76 -12.41 38.18
N ILE A 5 -34.96 -13.40 38.54
CA ILE A 5 -33.76 -13.22 39.38
C ILE A 5 -32.76 -12.44 38.51
N PRO A 6 -32.30 -11.26 38.95
CA PRO A 6 -31.32 -10.51 38.17
C PRO A 6 -30.02 -11.33 38.07
N ASP A 7 -29.46 -11.33 36.89
CA ASP A 7 -28.24 -12.08 36.53
C ASP A 7 -27.10 -11.71 37.51
N LYS A 8 -26.51 -12.74 38.13
CA LYS A 8 -25.43 -12.56 39.12
C LYS A 8 -24.21 -11.82 38.56
N GLU A 9 -23.97 -11.94 37.26
CA GLU A 9 -22.86 -11.23 36.63
C GLU A 9 -23.10 -9.71 36.53
N ALA A 10 -24.32 -9.28 36.22
CA ALA A 10 -24.68 -7.85 36.19
C ALA A 10 -24.63 -7.22 37.56
N LEU A 11 -24.95 -8.00 38.62
CA LEU A 11 -24.87 -7.53 40.00
C LEU A 11 -23.42 -7.35 40.47
N ASN A 12 -22.52 -8.23 40.08
CA ASN A 12 -21.09 -8.18 40.39
C ASN A 12 -20.40 -6.98 39.71
N LEU A 13 -20.68 -6.73 38.44
CA LEU A 13 -20.15 -5.58 37.68
C LEU A 13 -20.55 -4.25 38.32
N ASN A 14 -21.79 -4.14 38.80
CA ASN A 14 -22.27 -2.94 39.50
C ASN A 14 -21.59 -2.75 40.87
N LEU A 15 -21.31 -3.84 41.60
CA LEU A 15 -20.62 -3.78 42.89
C LEU A 15 -19.16 -3.38 42.73
N GLU A 16 -18.46 -3.95 41.73
CA GLU A 16 -17.07 -3.62 41.44
C GLU A 16 -16.91 -2.16 41.01
N LEU A 17 -17.78 -1.68 40.12
CA LEU A 17 -17.84 -0.27 39.71
C LEU A 17 -18.16 0.67 40.88
N PHE A 18 -19.08 0.27 41.75
CA PHE A 18 -19.44 1.03 42.94
C PHE A 18 -18.26 1.14 43.93
N ILE A 19 -17.58 0.03 44.19
CA ILE A 19 -16.40 -0.02 45.07
C ILE A 19 -15.27 0.80 44.45
N ALA A 20 -14.96 0.62 43.15
CA ALA A 20 -13.92 1.37 42.44
C ALA A 20 -14.18 2.88 42.51
N ARG A 21 -15.43 3.32 42.26
CA ARG A 21 -15.82 4.73 42.33
C ARG A 21 -15.71 5.30 43.74
N ARG A 22 -16.05 4.52 44.78
CA ARG A 22 -15.97 4.93 46.17
C ARG A 22 -14.53 5.10 46.64
N PHE A 23 -13.62 4.17 46.27
CA PHE A 23 -12.20 4.26 46.59
C PHE A 23 -11.49 5.37 45.83
N THR A 24 -11.81 5.57 44.56
CA THR A 24 -11.16 6.57 43.71
C THR A 24 -11.58 8.00 44.04
N PHE A 25 -12.86 8.21 44.37
CA PHE A 25 -13.42 9.57 44.55
C PHE A 25 -13.76 9.97 46.00
N LYS A 26 -13.93 9.04 46.94
CA LYS A 26 -14.49 9.32 48.27
C LYS A 26 -13.53 9.05 49.44
N SER A 27 -12.28 8.72 49.21
CA SER A 27 -11.30 8.54 50.27
C SER A 27 -10.89 9.89 50.87
N ASN A 28 -11.01 10.05 52.17
CA ASN A 28 -10.73 11.32 52.90
C ASN A 28 -9.22 11.65 53.01
N ARG A 29 -8.32 10.78 52.52
CA ARG A 29 -6.87 11.01 52.56
C ARG A 29 -6.43 11.68 51.23
N LYS A 30 -6.17 12.97 51.26
CA LYS A 30 -5.76 13.79 50.10
C LYS A 30 -4.55 13.19 49.35
N PHE A 31 -3.59 12.60 50.05
CA PHE A 31 -2.39 12.01 49.51
C PHE A 31 -2.64 10.72 48.71
N SER A 32 -3.47 9.82 49.23
CA SER A 32 -3.85 8.58 48.57
C SER A 32 -4.61 8.83 47.24
N ARG A 33 -5.47 9.84 47.20
CA ARG A 33 -6.16 10.24 45.95
C ARG A 33 -5.24 10.73 44.85
N LEU A 34 -4.20 11.46 45.23
CA LEU A 34 -3.22 11.95 44.26
C LEU A 34 -2.48 10.79 43.61
N ILE A 35 -2.01 9.83 44.41
CA ILE A 35 -1.28 8.64 43.90
C ILE A 35 -2.17 7.82 42.94
N VAL A 36 -3.42 7.55 43.32
CA VAL A 36 -4.35 6.78 42.48
C VAL A 36 -4.63 7.51 41.15
N ARG A 37 -4.86 8.81 41.17
CA ARG A 37 -5.06 9.60 39.94
C ARG A 37 -3.84 9.59 39.04
N LEU A 38 -2.66 9.70 39.65
CA LEU A 38 -1.40 9.66 38.87
C LEU A 38 -1.16 8.27 38.24
N ALA A 39 -1.47 7.21 38.98
CA ALA A 39 -1.40 5.85 38.48
C ALA A 39 -2.38 5.62 37.32
N ILE A 40 -3.62 6.06 37.43
CA ILE A 40 -4.62 5.96 36.34
C ILE A 40 -4.16 6.76 35.14
N ALA A 41 -3.67 7.99 35.34
CA ALA A 41 -3.16 8.80 34.21
C ALA A 41 -1.97 8.14 33.51
N ALA A 42 -1.03 7.58 34.27
CA ALA A 42 0.12 6.87 33.70
C ALA A 42 -0.28 5.64 32.88
N ILE A 43 -1.20 4.83 33.41
CA ILE A 43 -1.71 3.64 32.68
C ILE A 43 -2.48 4.08 31.43
N SER A 44 -3.35 5.08 31.55
CA SER A 44 -4.12 5.60 30.41
C SER A 44 -3.20 6.15 29.32
N LEU A 45 -2.16 6.89 29.69
CA LEU A 45 -1.17 7.41 28.74
C LEU A 45 -0.40 6.28 28.06
N SER A 46 0.03 5.27 28.81
CA SER A 46 0.74 4.11 28.27
C SER A 46 -0.10 3.36 27.24
N VAL A 47 -1.37 3.09 27.54
CA VAL A 47 -2.29 2.43 26.60
C VAL A 47 -2.56 3.31 25.38
N ALA A 48 -2.73 4.61 25.56
CA ALA A 48 -2.94 5.53 24.43
C ALA A 48 -1.74 5.55 23.48
N VAL A 49 -0.52 5.63 24.01
CA VAL A 49 0.70 5.57 23.19
C VAL A 49 0.81 4.24 22.44
N MET A 50 0.50 3.13 23.09
CA MET A 50 0.52 1.82 22.45
C MET A 50 -0.47 1.75 21.28
N LEU A 51 -1.70 2.22 21.47
CA LEU A 51 -2.72 2.23 20.41
C LEU A 51 -2.33 3.13 19.24
N ILE A 52 -1.80 4.32 19.52
CA ILE A 52 -1.32 5.24 18.48
C ILE A 52 -0.19 4.59 17.69
N THR A 53 0.78 4.00 18.35
CA THR A 53 1.92 3.35 17.71
C THR A 53 1.48 2.22 16.78
N VAL A 54 0.61 1.34 17.25
CA VAL A 54 0.07 0.25 16.42
C VAL A 54 -0.71 0.80 15.22
N SER A 55 -1.55 1.82 15.43
CA SER A 55 -2.33 2.43 14.36
C SER A 55 -1.45 3.07 13.28
N VAL A 56 -0.39 3.76 13.68
CA VAL A 56 0.58 4.37 12.75
C VAL A 56 1.30 3.30 11.95
N VAL A 57 1.81 2.25 12.60
CA VAL A 57 2.53 1.16 11.92
C VAL A 57 1.63 0.44 10.93
N VAL A 58 0.41 0.08 11.32
CA VAL A 58 -0.55 -0.61 10.44
C VAL A 58 -0.98 0.29 9.28
N GLY A 59 -1.28 1.56 9.55
CA GLY A 59 -1.66 2.53 8.52
C GLY A 59 -0.53 2.78 7.52
N PHE A 60 0.69 2.95 7.99
CA PHE A 60 1.86 3.16 7.14
C PHE A 60 2.17 1.93 6.27
N LYS A 61 2.14 0.73 6.88
CA LYS A 61 2.31 -0.53 6.14
C LYS A 61 1.30 -0.64 5.00
N LYS A 62 0.02 -0.38 5.28
CA LYS A 62 -1.05 -0.45 4.28
C LYS A 62 -0.84 0.54 3.14
N GLN A 63 -0.47 1.78 3.45
CA GLN A 63 -0.21 2.80 2.41
C GLN A 63 0.99 2.45 1.52
N ILE A 64 2.06 1.88 2.09
CA ILE A 64 3.20 1.42 1.29
C ILE A 64 2.78 0.24 0.42
N GLU A 65 2.09 -0.73 0.99
CA GLU A 65 1.62 -1.91 0.28
C GLU A 65 0.75 -1.54 -0.92
N GLU A 66 -0.24 -0.66 -0.76
CA GLU A 66 -1.10 -0.18 -1.84
C GLU A 66 -0.29 0.52 -2.95
N LYS A 67 0.69 1.36 -2.60
CA LYS A 67 1.54 2.04 -3.58
C LYS A 67 2.47 1.07 -4.32
N VAL A 68 3.11 0.16 -3.61
CA VAL A 68 4.05 -0.79 -4.22
C VAL A 68 3.30 -1.78 -5.11
N ILE A 69 2.18 -2.32 -4.65
CA ILE A 69 1.36 -3.26 -5.43
C ILE A 69 0.75 -2.58 -6.67
N GLY A 70 0.41 -1.29 -6.58
CA GLY A 70 -0.09 -0.52 -7.72
C GLY A 70 0.90 -0.45 -8.89
N PHE A 71 2.20 -0.35 -8.61
CA PHE A 71 3.25 -0.29 -9.64
C PHE A 71 3.86 -1.65 -9.98
N SER A 72 3.95 -2.55 -9.03
CA SER A 72 4.56 -3.87 -9.17
C SER A 72 3.62 -4.92 -8.63
N ALA A 73 3.30 -5.93 -9.43
CA ALA A 73 2.53 -7.05 -8.92
C ALA A 73 3.25 -7.71 -7.73
N PRO A 74 2.52 -8.18 -6.71
CA PRO A 74 3.12 -8.82 -5.54
C PRO A 74 3.87 -10.12 -5.87
N ILE A 75 3.50 -10.77 -6.97
CA ILE A 75 4.16 -11.98 -7.49
C ILE A 75 4.50 -11.74 -8.95
N GLN A 76 5.76 -11.95 -9.32
CA GLN A 76 6.25 -11.86 -10.67
C GLN A 76 6.85 -13.20 -11.09
N ILE A 77 6.48 -13.67 -12.27
CA ILE A 77 7.05 -14.85 -12.90
C ILE A 77 7.96 -14.34 -14.03
N SER A 78 9.24 -14.62 -13.95
CA SER A 78 10.24 -14.24 -14.95
C SER A 78 11.09 -15.45 -15.32
N GLY A 79 11.79 -15.36 -16.45
CA GLY A 79 12.79 -16.35 -16.82
C GLY A 79 13.93 -16.42 -15.79
N GLU A 80 14.71 -17.48 -15.85
CA GLU A 80 15.79 -17.75 -14.90
C GLU A 80 16.86 -16.64 -14.94
N PHE A 81 17.15 -16.04 -13.79
CA PHE A 81 18.17 -15.02 -13.62
C PHE A 81 19.56 -15.64 -13.53
N LEU A 82 20.16 -16.01 -14.63
CA LEU A 82 21.57 -16.43 -14.67
C LEU A 82 22.50 -15.36 -15.26
N SER A 83 21.99 -14.23 -15.72
CA SER A 83 22.83 -13.18 -16.29
C SER A 83 22.96 -11.97 -15.35
N THR A 84 24.20 -11.55 -15.15
CA THR A 84 24.62 -10.31 -14.46
C THR A 84 24.22 -9.05 -15.24
N THR A 85 23.51 -9.19 -16.35
CA THR A 85 23.09 -8.11 -17.24
C THR A 85 21.67 -7.67 -16.88
N PHE A 86 21.40 -6.39 -16.91
CA PHE A 86 20.08 -5.79 -16.67
C PHE A 86 18.99 -6.19 -17.69
N GLU A 87 19.30 -7.08 -18.62
CA GLU A 87 18.35 -7.65 -19.58
C GLU A 87 17.62 -8.83 -18.93
N ASN A 88 16.31 -8.67 -18.78
CA ASN A 88 15.45 -9.77 -18.34
C ASN A 88 15.40 -10.84 -19.43
N VAL A 89 15.66 -12.08 -19.06
CA VAL A 89 15.44 -13.22 -19.97
C VAL A 89 13.95 -13.31 -20.29
N PRO A 90 13.56 -13.31 -21.57
CA PRO A 90 12.15 -13.41 -21.93
C PRO A 90 11.51 -14.67 -21.36
N PHE A 91 10.38 -14.51 -20.68
CA PHE A 91 9.55 -15.61 -20.25
C PHE A 91 8.52 -15.93 -21.34
N VAL A 92 8.36 -17.20 -21.67
CA VAL A 92 7.36 -17.62 -22.65
C VAL A 92 6.00 -17.67 -21.94
N ASP A 93 5.15 -16.69 -22.24
CA ASP A 93 3.79 -16.62 -21.74
C ASP A 93 2.88 -17.60 -22.51
N ASP A 94 2.82 -18.82 -22.05
CA ASP A 94 1.99 -19.87 -22.66
C ASP A 94 0.64 -20.04 -21.93
N LYS A 95 -0.32 -20.60 -22.67
CA LYS A 95 -1.67 -20.83 -22.13
C LYS A 95 -1.67 -21.75 -20.92
N SER A 96 -0.78 -22.74 -20.90
CA SER A 96 -0.73 -23.74 -19.84
C SER A 96 -0.30 -23.12 -18.51
N THR A 97 0.69 -22.22 -18.55
CA THR A 97 1.13 -21.46 -17.39
C THR A 97 0.03 -20.53 -16.86
N ARG A 98 -0.65 -19.82 -17.77
CA ARG A 98 -1.77 -18.97 -17.39
C ARG A 98 -2.91 -19.76 -16.75
N GLU A 99 -3.27 -20.93 -17.27
CA GLU A 99 -4.31 -21.79 -16.72
C GLU A 99 -3.94 -22.31 -15.30
N ILE A 100 -2.69 -22.73 -15.12
CA ILE A 100 -2.20 -23.21 -13.81
C ILE A 100 -2.27 -22.08 -12.76
N VAL A 101 -1.85 -20.88 -13.14
CA VAL A 101 -1.79 -19.72 -12.24
C VAL A 101 -3.19 -19.19 -11.95
N SER A 102 -4.03 -19.04 -12.98
CA SER A 102 -5.42 -18.56 -12.82
C SER A 102 -6.31 -19.51 -12.01
N GLY A 103 -5.97 -20.81 -12.00
CA GLY A 103 -6.69 -21.81 -11.19
C GLY A 103 -6.39 -21.75 -9.69
N LYS A 104 -5.64 -20.77 -9.19
CA LYS A 104 -5.34 -20.62 -7.77
C LYS A 104 -6.27 -19.58 -7.14
N ASP A 105 -6.89 -19.93 -6.01
CA ASP A 105 -7.88 -19.12 -5.31
C ASP A 105 -7.35 -17.74 -4.86
N PHE A 106 -6.04 -17.58 -4.72
CA PHE A 106 -5.40 -16.33 -4.31
C PHE A 106 -5.00 -15.42 -5.49
N VAL A 107 -5.22 -15.86 -6.75
CA VAL A 107 -4.92 -15.08 -7.95
C VAL A 107 -6.17 -14.38 -8.45
N GLU A 108 -6.21 -13.07 -8.29
CA GLU A 108 -7.31 -12.24 -8.73
C GLU A 108 -7.13 -11.78 -10.19
N HIS A 109 -5.88 -11.48 -10.59
CA HIS A 109 -5.58 -10.93 -11.90
C HIS A 109 -4.19 -11.34 -12.38
N ILE A 110 -4.04 -11.57 -13.68
CA ILE A 110 -2.78 -11.87 -14.34
C ILE A 110 -2.59 -10.85 -15.46
N GLN A 111 -1.42 -10.22 -15.50
CA GLN A 111 -1.06 -9.26 -16.53
C GLN A 111 0.35 -9.53 -17.07
N ALA A 112 0.53 -9.36 -18.36
CA ALA A 112 1.84 -9.39 -18.96
C ALA A 112 2.50 -8.02 -18.91
N PHE A 113 3.83 -8.01 -18.73
CA PHE A 113 4.63 -6.80 -18.85
C PHE A 113 6.00 -7.12 -19.43
N ALA A 114 6.62 -6.12 -20.01
CA ALA A 114 8.01 -6.18 -20.45
C ALA A 114 8.76 -4.98 -19.89
N THR A 115 10.02 -5.17 -19.50
CA THR A 115 10.89 -4.08 -19.05
C THR A 115 12.11 -3.99 -19.93
N LYS A 116 12.50 -2.76 -20.29
CA LYS A 116 13.72 -2.51 -21.05
C LYS A 116 14.45 -1.29 -20.49
N PRO A 117 15.76 -1.39 -20.20
CA PRO A 117 16.57 -0.23 -19.86
C PRO A 117 16.70 0.69 -21.07
N ALA A 118 16.64 1.99 -20.81
CA ALA A 118 16.75 3.02 -21.82
C ALA A 118 17.31 4.32 -21.24
N ILE A 119 17.71 5.23 -22.09
CA ILE A 119 18.12 6.58 -21.75
C ILE A 119 17.07 7.53 -22.31
N LEU A 120 16.49 8.34 -21.44
CA LEU A 120 15.60 9.41 -21.81
C LEU A 120 16.41 10.70 -21.96
N LYS A 121 16.20 11.41 -23.07
CA LYS A 121 16.83 12.69 -23.34
C LYS A 121 15.77 13.77 -23.55
N ASN A 122 15.95 14.90 -22.86
CA ASN A 122 15.18 16.13 -23.09
C ASN A 122 16.12 17.34 -23.01
N ASP A 123 16.10 18.24 -23.99
CA ASP A 123 16.83 19.52 -24.07
C ASP A 123 18.31 19.52 -23.62
N GLY A 124 19.00 18.38 -23.78
CA GLY A 124 20.41 18.25 -23.40
C GLY A 124 20.65 17.49 -22.10
N ASP A 125 19.63 17.29 -21.30
CA ASP A 125 19.68 16.46 -20.09
C ASP A 125 19.39 14.98 -20.41
N PHE A 126 20.05 14.09 -19.68
CA PHE A 126 19.95 12.65 -19.85
C PHE A 126 19.63 11.97 -18.53
N GLU A 127 18.73 10.99 -18.59
CA GLU A 127 18.40 10.17 -17.44
C GLU A 127 18.27 8.69 -17.82
N GLY A 128 18.92 7.82 -17.06
CA GLY A 128 18.75 6.38 -17.17
C GLY A 128 17.40 5.95 -16.60
N ILE A 129 16.61 5.26 -17.41
CA ILE A 129 15.26 4.83 -17.04
C ILE A 129 15.08 3.35 -17.32
N VAL A 130 14.06 2.76 -16.72
CA VAL A 130 13.53 1.45 -17.10
C VAL A 130 12.13 1.65 -17.67
N LEU A 131 11.95 1.39 -18.94
CA LEU A 131 10.64 1.39 -19.57
C LEU A 131 9.90 0.12 -19.19
N LYS A 132 8.65 0.26 -18.78
CA LYS A 132 7.72 -0.84 -18.53
C LYS A 132 6.61 -0.79 -19.57
N GLY A 133 6.65 -1.74 -20.50
CA GLY A 133 5.57 -1.96 -21.46
C GLY A 133 4.51 -2.88 -20.87
N TYR A 134 3.26 -2.64 -21.19
CA TYR A 134 2.11 -3.45 -20.78
C TYR A 134 1.10 -3.60 -21.92
N ASP A 135 0.29 -4.62 -21.85
CA ASP A 135 -0.75 -4.91 -22.81
C ASP A 135 -2.15 -4.46 -22.31
N SER A 136 -3.20 -4.83 -23.06
CA SER A 136 -4.59 -4.51 -22.72
C SER A 136 -5.07 -5.16 -21.42
N SER A 137 -4.37 -6.17 -20.91
CA SER A 137 -4.71 -6.83 -19.63
C SER A 137 -4.28 -6.01 -18.41
N TYR A 138 -3.53 -4.92 -18.60
CA TYR A 138 -3.01 -4.13 -17.50
C TYR A 138 -4.09 -3.42 -16.68
N LEU A 139 -4.00 -3.55 -15.37
CA LEU A 139 -4.97 -3.01 -14.41
C LEU A 139 -4.74 -1.50 -14.19
N LYS A 140 -5.20 -0.65 -15.13
CA LYS A 140 -5.03 0.81 -15.09
C LYS A 140 -5.56 1.43 -13.80
N LYS A 141 -6.68 0.90 -13.26
CA LYS A 141 -7.32 1.37 -12.03
C LYS A 141 -6.39 1.38 -10.81
N ALA A 142 -5.34 0.56 -10.81
CA ALA A 142 -4.37 0.52 -9.72
C ALA A 142 -3.44 1.74 -9.72
N ILE A 143 -3.19 2.36 -10.88
CA ILE A 143 -2.30 3.51 -11.05
C ILE A 143 -3.05 4.83 -11.21
N GLU A 144 -4.25 4.83 -11.78
CA GLU A 144 -5.07 6.05 -11.97
C GLU A 144 -5.14 6.98 -10.74
N PRO A 145 -5.27 6.48 -9.49
CA PRO A 145 -5.31 7.36 -8.31
C PRO A 145 -4.00 8.12 -8.05
N PHE A 146 -2.89 7.70 -8.66
CA PHE A 146 -1.57 8.32 -8.51
C PHE A 146 -1.22 9.24 -9.69
N LEU A 147 -2.10 9.34 -10.68
CA LEU A 147 -1.91 10.22 -11.82
C LEU A 147 -2.12 11.67 -11.38
N VAL A 148 -1.09 12.49 -11.52
CA VAL A 148 -1.12 13.90 -11.14
C VAL A 148 -1.65 14.74 -12.29
N GLU A 149 -1.24 14.43 -13.51
CA GLU A 149 -1.59 15.17 -14.72
C GLU A 149 -1.67 14.24 -15.93
N GLY A 150 -2.44 14.63 -16.96
CA GLY A 150 -2.60 13.83 -18.16
C GLY A 150 -3.58 12.66 -18.03
N ARG A 151 -3.31 11.57 -18.70
CA ARG A 151 -4.12 10.35 -18.71
C ARG A 151 -3.28 9.09 -18.85
N MET A 152 -3.83 7.96 -18.44
CA MET A 152 -3.21 6.67 -18.72
C MET A 152 -3.22 6.37 -20.23
N VAL A 153 -2.14 5.73 -20.71
CA VAL A 153 -2.01 5.31 -22.10
C VAL A 153 -3.16 4.39 -22.49
N ASN A 154 -3.79 4.68 -23.62
CA ASN A 154 -4.89 3.88 -24.12
C ASN A 154 -4.37 2.91 -25.16
N HIS A 155 -4.29 1.63 -24.79
CA HIS A 155 -3.84 0.58 -25.70
C HIS A 155 -4.99 0.13 -26.57
N VAL A 156 -4.85 0.31 -27.89
CA VAL A 156 -5.75 -0.23 -28.91
C VAL A 156 -5.04 -1.39 -29.59
N ALA A 157 -5.65 -2.56 -29.59
CA ALA A 157 -5.05 -3.75 -30.17
C ALA A 157 -4.78 -3.53 -31.68
N GLY A 158 -3.53 -3.74 -32.10
CA GLY A 158 -3.10 -3.57 -33.50
C GLY A 158 -2.64 -2.16 -33.88
N GLU A 159 -2.68 -1.19 -32.97
CA GLU A 159 -2.14 0.14 -33.22
C GLU A 159 -0.85 0.37 -32.42
N GLU A 160 0.13 1.04 -33.05
CA GLU A 160 1.32 1.51 -32.36
C GLU A 160 0.97 2.76 -31.54
N VAL A 161 0.98 2.63 -30.23
CA VAL A 161 0.75 3.76 -29.32
C VAL A 161 2.11 4.37 -28.96
N LYS A 162 2.30 5.65 -29.32
CA LYS A 162 3.52 6.43 -29.02
C LYS A 162 3.32 7.37 -27.83
N GLU A 163 2.70 6.85 -26.80
CA GLU A 163 2.44 7.60 -25.56
C GLU A 163 3.15 6.92 -24.40
N VAL A 164 3.61 7.71 -23.46
CA VAL A 164 4.28 7.26 -22.24
C VAL A 164 3.79 8.04 -21.04
N VAL A 165 3.70 7.35 -19.90
CA VAL A 165 3.48 7.97 -18.61
C VAL A 165 4.81 7.96 -17.87
N VAL A 166 5.22 9.11 -17.36
CA VAL A 166 6.46 9.29 -16.60
C VAL A 166 6.15 9.61 -15.14
N SER A 167 7.08 9.34 -14.24
CA SER A 167 6.91 9.75 -12.84
C SER A 167 7.04 11.27 -12.71
N GLY A 168 6.30 11.88 -11.78
CA GLY A 168 6.40 13.32 -11.50
C GLY A 168 7.84 13.76 -11.18
N ALA A 169 8.58 12.97 -10.41
CA ALA A 169 9.99 13.26 -10.12
C ALA A 169 10.89 13.27 -11.37
N LEU A 170 10.60 12.42 -12.36
CA LEU A 170 11.33 12.42 -13.63
C LEU A 170 10.91 13.62 -14.50
N ALA A 171 9.63 13.96 -14.51
CA ALA A 171 9.11 15.13 -15.21
C ALA A 171 9.73 16.42 -14.67
N ASP A 172 9.74 16.60 -13.35
CA ASP A 172 10.38 17.73 -12.69
C ASP A 172 11.89 17.83 -13.00
N LYS A 173 12.59 16.68 -12.98
CA LYS A 173 14.04 16.62 -13.20
C LYS A 173 14.45 17.00 -14.62
N LEU A 174 13.66 16.59 -15.61
CA LEU A 174 13.93 16.83 -17.04
C LEU A 174 13.09 17.96 -17.61
N SER A 175 12.33 18.70 -16.77
CA SER A 175 11.44 19.79 -17.18
C SER A 175 10.49 19.35 -18.32
N ILE A 176 9.78 18.24 -18.10
CA ILE A 176 8.86 17.63 -19.08
C ILE A 176 7.43 17.99 -18.70
N ASP A 177 6.68 18.53 -19.66
CA ASP A 177 5.26 18.81 -19.53
C ASP A 177 4.39 17.80 -20.31
N THR A 178 3.11 17.76 -19.97
CA THR A 178 2.16 16.89 -20.67
C THR A 178 1.99 17.32 -22.13
N GLY A 179 2.30 16.43 -23.05
CA GLY A 179 2.26 16.68 -24.51
C GLY A 179 3.61 16.86 -25.17
N ASP A 180 4.67 16.88 -24.39
CA ASP A 180 6.03 16.95 -24.93
C ASP A 180 6.42 15.67 -25.67
N VAL A 181 7.33 15.81 -26.64
CA VAL A 181 7.88 14.71 -27.41
C VAL A 181 9.24 14.31 -26.85
N LEU A 182 9.32 13.11 -26.31
CA LEU A 182 10.52 12.60 -25.66
C LEU A 182 11.35 11.70 -26.60
N GLN A 183 12.67 11.81 -26.52
CA GLN A 183 13.59 10.92 -27.22
C GLN A 183 14.06 9.82 -26.28
N VAL A 184 13.79 8.58 -26.64
CA VAL A 184 14.18 7.39 -25.87
C VAL A 184 15.20 6.58 -26.66
N TRP A 185 16.34 6.32 -26.05
CA TRP A 185 17.43 5.55 -26.60
C TRP A 185 17.54 4.23 -25.85
N PHE A 186 17.38 3.13 -26.58
CA PHE A 186 17.53 1.79 -25.99
C PHE A 186 19.02 1.41 -25.96
N VAL A 187 19.40 0.77 -24.85
CA VAL A 187 20.76 0.26 -24.61
C VAL A 187 20.80 -1.23 -24.94
#